data_78af0bb4271b745d0eb36689ff76948a
#
_entry.id   78af0bb4271b745d0eb36689ff76948a
#
_cell.length_a   1.000
_cell.length_b   1.000
_cell.length_c   1.000
_cell.angle_alpha   90.00
_cell.angle_beta   90.00
_cell.angle_gamma   90.00
#
_symmetry.space_group_name_H-M   'P 1'
#
loop_
_entity.id
_entity.type
_entity.pdbx_description
1 polymer ?
#
loop_
_entity_poly.entity_id
_entity_poly.type
_entity_poly.pdbx_seq_one_letter_code
_entity_poly.pdbx_strand_id
1 'polypeptide(L)'
;YREAQHPIFVDDHPDKIYLHNKLLECYEKVIEHSPYPIKRIEIPWNGQEIQCLFHMTGEKNAPTVIEVPGMDQTKETFPNPVHNAFIERGMNCLVLDGPGQGKSNMRKIRPTDNNYEQVGSAVIDWLSEQEEVDATKIGISGISMGSFWGMRIAAHDSRISAIATASACFTAKTAIFEESSPRFKQMFMYMAGIDDEDKFDAMASNMTMDQHAKKIKSPSLTIMGEYDP
;
A
#
# COMPACT_ATOMS: atom_id res chain seq x y z
N TYR A 1 11.88 -15.20 2.37
CA TYR A 1 11.76 -14.54 3.69
C TYR A 1 10.40 -13.86 3.87
N ARG A 2 9.89 -13.12 2.88
CA ARG A 2 8.56 -12.49 2.94
C ARG A 2 7.46 -13.50 3.23
N GLU A 3 7.36 -14.54 2.41
CA GLU A 3 6.34 -15.57 2.54
C GLU A 3 6.45 -16.34 3.87
N ALA A 4 7.65 -16.57 4.37
CA ALA A 4 7.85 -17.31 5.61
C ALA A 4 7.39 -16.55 6.87
N GLN A 5 7.45 -15.20 6.85
CA GLN A 5 6.94 -14.39 7.98
C GLN A 5 5.41 -14.22 7.97
N HIS A 6 4.79 -14.45 6.83
CA HIS A 6 3.38 -14.19 6.57
C HIS A 6 2.39 -14.91 7.53
N PRO A 7 2.61 -16.16 7.96
CA PRO A 7 1.72 -16.80 8.93
C PRO A 7 1.96 -16.42 10.39
N ILE A 8 2.92 -15.54 10.68
CA ILE A 8 3.28 -15.18 12.06
C ILE A 8 2.46 -13.96 12.48
N PHE A 9 1.32 -14.19 13.13
CA PHE A 9 0.41 -13.16 13.64
C PHE A 9 0.69 -12.84 15.12
N VAL A 10 1.94 -12.55 15.43
CA VAL A 10 2.40 -12.22 16.78
C VAL A 10 3.40 -11.08 16.71
N ASP A 11 3.17 -10.04 17.50
CA ASP A 11 4.09 -8.93 17.62
C ASP A 11 5.42 -9.37 18.25
N ASP A 12 6.50 -8.74 17.79
CA ASP A 12 7.85 -8.95 18.32
C ASP A 12 8.32 -10.42 18.31
N HIS A 13 7.67 -11.29 17.51
CA HIS A 13 8.08 -12.69 17.38
C HIS A 13 9.51 -12.78 16.82
N PRO A 14 10.45 -13.49 17.47
CA PRO A 14 11.85 -13.54 17.06
C PRO A 14 12.05 -13.96 15.60
N ASP A 15 11.33 -15.00 15.16
CA ASP A 15 11.42 -15.48 13.78
C ASP A 15 10.90 -14.45 12.78
N LYS A 16 9.82 -13.73 13.12
CA LYS A 16 9.29 -12.68 12.27
C LYS A 16 10.30 -11.53 12.11
N ILE A 17 10.91 -11.10 13.20
CA ILE A 17 11.97 -10.07 13.20
C ILE A 17 13.16 -10.54 12.36
N TYR A 18 13.62 -11.78 12.55
CA TYR A 18 14.71 -12.36 11.80
C TYR A 18 14.39 -12.39 10.29
N LEU A 19 13.23 -12.91 9.91
CA LEU A 19 12.79 -13.04 8.53
C LEU A 19 12.61 -11.67 7.86
N HIS A 20 12.07 -10.70 8.60
CA HIS A 20 11.94 -9.33 8.11
C HIS A 20 13.30 -8.68 7.85
N ASN A 21 14.24 -8.81 8.79
CA ASN A 21 15.59 -8.27 8.62
C ASN A 21 16.30 -8.92 7.43
N LYS A 22 16.13 -10.24 7.24
CA LYS A 22 16.68 -10.95 6.06
C LYS A 22 16.03 -10.51 4.75
N LEU A 23 14.73 -10.21 4.75
CA LEU A 23 14.08 -9.61 3.59
C LEU A 23 14.73 -8.27 3.22
N LEU A 24 14.90 -7.37 4.20
CA LEU A 24 15.52 -6.07 3.97
C LEU A 24 16.96 -6.20 3.47
N GLU A 25 17.77 -7.07 4.11
CA GLU A 25 19.15 -7.36 3.70
C GLU A 25 19.24 -7.85 2.24
N CYS A 26 18.35 -8.77 1.84
CA CYS A 26 18.28 -9.24 0.47
C CYS A 26 17.86 -8.13 -0.50
N TYR A 27 16.91 -7.28 -0.09
CA TYR A 27 16.42 -6.23 -0.96
C TYR A 27 17.44 -5.09 -1.15
N GLU A 28 18.37 -4.87 -0.21
CA GLU A 28 19.51 -3.97 -0.46
C GLU A 28 20.34 -4.42 -1.66
N LYS A 29 20.50 -5.74 -1.86
CA LYS A 29 21.17 -6.27 -3.06
C LYS A 29 20.35 -6.05 -4.34
N VAL A 30 19.02 -6.11 -4.23
CA VAL A 30 18.13 -5.75 -5.34
C VAL A 30 18.32 -4.27 -5.73
N ILE A 31 18.37 -3.37 -4.75
CA ILE A 31 18.61 -1.94 -4.97
C ILE A 31 19.99 -1.72 -5.62
N GLU A 32 21.05 -2.35 -5.08
CA GLU A 32 22.42 -2.24 -5.58
C GLU A 32 22.56 -2.67 -7.06
N HIS A 33 21.80 -3.69 -7.48
CA HIS A 33 21.89 -4.28 -8.81
C HIS A 33 20.71 -3.90 -9.73
N SER A 34 19.84 -3.00 -9.31
CA SER A 34 18.71 -2.54 -10.14
C SER A 34 19.21 -1.82 -11.40
N PRO A 35 18.57 -2.03 -12.57
CA PRO A 35 18.90 -1.32 -13.80
C PRO A 35 18.50 0.16 -13.82
N TYR A 36 17.79 0.62 -12.79
CA TYR A 36 17.34 2.00 -12.59
C TYR A 36 17.41 2.38 -11.10
N PRO A 37 17.44 3.69 -10.76
CA PRO A 37 17.56 4.11 -9.38
C PRO A 37 16.35 3.70 -8.53
N ILE A 38 16.63 3.07 -7.36
CA ILE A 38 15.65 2.79 -6.32
C ILE A 38 16.16 3.40 -5.02
N LYS A 39 15.34 4.21 -4.35
CA LYS A 39 15.67 4.78 -3.04
C LYS A 39 14.71 4.24 -1.97
N ARG A 40 15.25 3.93 -0.79
CA ARG A 40 14.47 3.69 0.41
C ARG A 40 14.15 5.05 1.05
N ILE A 41 12.88 5.33 1.26
CA ILE A 41 12.39 6.62 1.77
C ILE A 41 11.66 6.36 3.08
N GLU A 42 11.82 7.26 4.03
CA GLU A 42 11.04 7.33 5.26
C GLU A 42 10.28 8.65 5.29
N ILE A 43 8.95 8.57 5.23
CA ILE A 43 8.06 9.73 5.18
C ILE A 43 7.49 9.96 6.58
N PRO A 44 7.73 11.14 7.19
CA PRO A 44 7.19 11.47 8.51
C PRO A 44 5.65 11.46 8.51
N TRP A 45 5.07 10.79 9.51
CA TRP A 45 3.63 10.76 9.73
C TRP A 45 3.29 10.52 11.20
N ASN A 46 2.56 11.44 11.82
CA ASN A 46 2.10 11.36 13.23
C ASN A 46 3.19 10.95 14.24
N GLY A 47 4.38 11.56 14.14
CA GLY A 47 5.52 11.26 15.02
C GLY A 47 6.19 9.91 14.75
N GLN A 48 5.80 9.24 13.69
CA GLN A 48 6.37 7.99 13.18
C GLN A 48 6.83 8.19 11.73
N GLU A 49 7.27 7.12 11.07
CA GLU A 49 7.75 7.17 9.70
C GLU A 49 7.16 5.99 8.91
N ILE A 50 6.60 6.31 7.74
CA ILE A 50 6.14 5.34 6.76
C ILE A 50 7.30 5.01 5.82
N GLN A 51 7.70 3.75 5.76
CA GLN A 51 8.77 3.34 4.87
C GLN A 51 8.25 3.03 3.47
N CYS A 52 8.92 3.60 2.46
CA CYS A 52 8.60 3.44 1.05
C CYS A 52 9.83 2.99 0.25
N LEU A 53 9.58 2.47 -0.95
CA LEU A 53 10.57 2.30 -2.01
C LEU A 53 10.19 3.23 -3.16
N PHE A 54 11.11 4.09 -3.57
CA PHE A 54 10.91 5.01 -4.67
C PHE A 54 11.76 4.56 -5.87
N HIS A 55 11.08 3.99 -6.86
CA HIS A 55 11.63 3.55 -8.13
C HIS A 55 11.56 4.72 -9.10
N MET A 56 12.70 5.14 -9.66
CA MET A 56 12.81 6.36 -10.45
C MET A 56 13.26 6.07 -11.87
N THR A 57 12.74 6.82 -12.83
CA THR A 57 13.20 6.80 -14.22
C THR A 57 14.61 7.36 -14.39
N GLY A 58 15.06 8.19 -13.45
CA GLY A 58 16.26 9.01 -13.58
C GLY A 58 15.99 10.39 -14.20
N GLU A 59 14.79 10.63 -14.70
CA GLU A 59 14.40 11.90 -15.29
C GLU A 59 13.77 12.83 -14.24
N LYS A 60 13.86 14.16 -14.48
CA LYS A 60 13.15 15.15 -13.67
C LYS A 60 11.71 15.33 -14.18
N ASN A 61 10.84 15.72 -13.25
CA ASN A 61 9.46 16.08 -13.57
C ASN A 61 8.70 14.95 -14.30
N ALA A 62 8.92 13.70 -13.91
CA ALA A 62 8.24 12.54 -14.47
C ALA A 62 6.90 12.26 -13.78
N PRO A 63 5.87 11.77 -14.51
CA PRO A 63 4.67 11.24 -13.88
C PRO A 63 5.02 10.16 -12.85
N THR A 64 4.25 10.10 -11.76
CA THR A 64 4.57 9.18 -10.65
C THR A 64 3.32 8.40 -10.24
N VAL A 65 3.46 7.11 -10.04
CA VAL A 65 2.40 6.22 -9.55
C VAL A 65 2.69 5.82 -8.12
N ILE A 66 1.71 6.00 -7.24
CA ILE A 66 1.71 5.39 -5.90
C ILE A 66 1.12 3.99 -6.06
N GLU A 67 1.95 2.97 -5.89
CA GLU A 67 1.51 1.58 -5.87
C GLU A 67 1.10 1.19 -4.44
N VAL A 68 -0.17 0.83 -4.27
CA VAL A 68 -0.74 0.46 -2.98
C VAL A 68 -0.88 -1.07 -2.94
N PRO A 69 -0.03 -1.76 -2.15
CA PRO A 69 -0.02 -3.21 -2.08
C PRO A 69 -1.30 -3.77 -1.46
N GLY A 70 -1.64 -5.03 -1.80
CA GLY A 70 -2.69 -5.78 -1.12
C GLY A 70 -2.36 -6.01 0.36
N MET A 71 -3.34 -6.48 1.13
CA MET A 71 -3.26 -6.58 2.60
C MET A 71 -2.03 -7.37 3.09
N ASP A 72 -1.71 -8.46 2.43
CA ASP A 72 -0.65 -9.40 2.79
C ASP A 72 0.69 -9.13 2.06
N GLN A 73 0.79 -8.00 1.39
CA GLN A 73 1.95 -7.60 0.62
C GLN A 73 2.73 -6.50 1.32
N THR A 74 3.98 -6.34 0.91
CA THR A 74 4.87 -5.29 1.39
C THR A 74 5.45 -4.54 0.18
N LYS A 75 6.07 -3.40 0.42
CA LYS A 75 6.72 -2.60 -0.62
C LYS A 75 7.77 -3.36 -1.46
N GLU A 76 8.31 -4.45 -0.94
CA GLU A 76 9.24 -5.31 -1.66
C GLU A 76 8.54 -6.29 -2.62
N THR A 77 7.20 -6.36 -2.61
CA THR A 77 6.44 -7.27 -3.48
C THR A 77 6.34 -6.75 -4.90
N PHE A 78 6.10 -5.48 -5.05
CA PHE A 78 5.90 -4.78 -6.33
C PHE A 78 6.63 -3.45 -6.35
N PRO A 79 6.91 -2.93 -7.55
CA PRO A 79 6.93 -3.61 -8.84
C PRO A 79 8.11 -4.57 -8.97
N ASN A 80 8.13 -5.39 -10.04
CA ASN A 80 9.31 -6.20 -10.35
C ASN A 80 10.51 -5.27 -10.58
N PRO A 81 11.63 -5.42 -9.84
CA PRO A 81 12.75 -4.47 -9.91
C PRO A 81 13.61 -4.60 -11.19
N VAL A 82 13.34 -5.61 -12.03
CA VAL A 82 14.04 -5.79 -13.32
C VAL A 82 13.13 -5.36 -14.48
N HIS A 83 11.86 -5.75 -14.45
CA HIS A 83 10.86 -5.44 -15.46
C HIS A 83 9.74 -4.61 -14.84
N ASN A 84 10.04 -3.35 -14.56
CA ASN A 84 9.09 -2.43 -13.96
C ASN A 84 8.28 -1.73 -15.06
N ALA A 85 7.02 -2.14 -15.19
CA ALA A 85 6.13 -1.61 -16.23
C ALA A 85 5.88 -0.10 -16.12
N PHE A 86 6.03 0.52 -14.96
CA PHE A 86 5.95 1.98 -14.79
C PHE A 86 7.20 2.65 -15.35
N ILE A 87 8.38 2.18 -14.96
CA ILE A 87 9.67 2.70 -15.46
C ILE A 87 9.77 2.57 -16.98
N GLU A 88 9.39 1.41 -17.54
CA GLU A 88 9.37 1.17 -18.98
C GLU A 88 8.45 2.14 -19.76
N ARG A 89 7.52 2.80 -19.06
CA ARG A 89 6.60 3.82 -19.61
C ARG A 89 6.96 5.25 -19.22
N GLY A 90 8.14 5.47 -18.67
CA GLY A 90 8.61 6.80 -18.27
C GLY A 90 7.92 7.35 -17.01
N MET A 91 7.40 6.48 -16.14
CA MET A 91 6.76 6.86 -14.89
C MET A 91 7.59 6.39 -13.70
N ASN A 92 7.76 7.24 -12.70
CA ASN A 92 8.25 6.80 -11.40
C ASN A 92 7.18 5.95 -10.69
N CYS A 93 7.61 5.13 -9.71
CA CYS A 93 6.71 4.35 -8.88
C CYS A 93 7.15 4.44 -7.42
N LEU A 94 6.27 4.89 -6.54
CA LEU A 94 6.49 4.84 -5.10
C LEU A 94 5.59 3.75 -4.52
N VAL A 95 6.20 2.80 -3.81
CA VAL A 95 5.48 1.73 -3.09
C VAL A 95 5.64 1.93 -1.59
N LEU A 96 4.55 1.85 -0.84
CA LEU A 96 4.59 2.10 0.60
C LEU A 96 4.26 0.84 1.42
N ASP A 97 4.85 0.76 2.60
CA ASP A 97 4.33 -0.07 3.69
C ASP A 97 3.34 0.78 4.50
N GLY A 98 2.08 0.77 4.10
CA GLY A 98 1.04 1.48 4.84
C GLY A 98 0.77 0.90 6.22
N PRO A 99 -0.12 1.50 7.02
CA PRO A 99 -0.45 0.99 8.36
C PRO A 99 -0.75 -0.51 8.34
N GLY A 100 -0.11 -1.26 9.24
CA GLY A 100 -0.24 -2.71 9.35
C GLY A 100 0.63 -3.55 8.41
N GLN A 101 1.26 -2.95 7.38
CA GLN A 101 2.05 -3.67 6.39
C GLN A 101 3.57 -3.58 6.68
N GLY A 102 4.31 -4.60 6.30
CA GLY A 102 5.78 -4.62 6.28
C GLY A 102 6.45 -3.94 7.48
N LYS A 103 7.23 -2.90 7.22
CA LYS A 103 7.93 -2.16 8.27
C LYS A 103 6.98 -1.41 9.22
N SER A 104 5.85 -0.93 8.72
CA SER A 104 4.83 -0.29 9.55
C SER A 104 4.22 -1.27 10.56
N ASN A 105 3.99 -2.53 10.18
CA ASN A 105 3.58 -3.58 11.12
C ASN A 105 4.66 -3.81 12.20
N MET A 106 5.93 -3.91 11.80
CA MET A 106 7.05 -4.08 12.74
C MET A 106 7.19 -2.91 13.72
N ARG A 107 6.80 -1.70 13.32
CA ARG A 107 6.75 -0.49 14.15
C ARG A 107 5.43 -0.33 14.91
N LYS A 108 4.50 -1.27 14.78
CA LYS A 108 3.15 -1.25 15.39
C LYS A 108 2.32 -0.03 14.95
N ILE A 109 2.53 0.44 13.72
CA ILE A 109 1.65 1.41 13.07
C ILE A 109 0.41 0.64 12.62
N ARG A 110 -0.67 0.74 13.41
CA ARG A 110 -1.89 -0.06 13.21
C ARG A 110 -2.82 0.58 12.18
N PRO A 111 -3.43 -0.21 11.28
CA PRO A 111 -4.49 0.29 10.43
C PRO A 111 -5.75 0.61 11.27
N THR A 112 -6.43 1.65 10.84
CA THR A 112 -7.80 1.98 11.29
C THR A 112 -8.70 2.02 10.07
N ASP A 113 -9.97 2.33 10.27
CA ASP A 113 -10.94 2.49 9.18
C ASP A 113 -10.65 3.68 8.24
N ASN A 114 -9.74 4.60 8.62
CA ASN A 114 -9.51 5.84 7.87
C ASN A 114 -8.07 6.40 7.86
N ASN A 115 -7.10 5.78 8.55
CA ASN A 115 -5.76 6.38 8.60
C ASN A 115 -4.90 6.14 7.36
N TYR A 116 -5.28 5.20 6.51
CA TYR A 116 -4.58 4.96 5.25
C TYR A 116 -4.69 6.15 4.29
N GLU A 117 -5.82 6.86 4.32
CA GLU A 117 -6.03 8.11 3.57
C GLU A 117 -5.06 9.21 3.99
N GLN A 118 -4.84 9.34 5.30
CA GLN A 118 -3.92 10.33 5.87
C GLN A 118 -2.46 10.02 5.49
N VAL A 119 -2.09 8.74 5.53
CA VAL A 119 -0.77 8.29 5.05
C VAL A 119 -0.62 8.59 3.55
N GLY A 120 -1.66 8.33 2.75
CA GLY A 120 -1.67 8.65 1.32
C GLY A 120 -1.42 10.14 1.06
N SER A 121 -2.08 11.03 1.80
CA SER A 121 -1.84 12.48 1.68
C SER A 121 -0.42 12.87 2.07
N ALA A 122 0.15 12.28 3.13
CA ALA A 122 1.55 12.54 3.51
C ALA A 122 2.53 12.06 2.43
N VAL A 123 2.24 10.94 1.78
CA VAL A 123 3.04 10.46 0.63
C VAL A 123 2.95 11.42 -0.55
N ILE A 124 1.76 11.95 -0.84
CA ILE A 124 1.55 12.92 -1.93
C ILE A 124 2.25 14.24 -1.61
N ASP A 125 2.23 14.71 -0.35
CA ASP A 125 2.96 15.89 0.10
C ASP A 125 4.45 15.73 -0.17
N TRP A 126 5.03 14.61 0.28
CA TRP A 126 6.44 14.31 0.06
C TRP A 126 6.79 14.23 -1.43
N LEU A 127 5.99 13.52 -2.24
CA LEU A 127 6.21 13.42 -3.69
C LEU A 127 6.18 14.78 -4.37
N SER A 128 5.29 15.67 -3.96
CA SER A 128 5.13 17.00 -4.55
C SER A 128 6.32 17.92 -4.34
N GLU A 129 7.21 17.59 -3.40
CA GLU A 129 8.44 18.33 -3.11
C GLU A 129 9.67 17.79 -3.86
N GLN A 130 9.54 16.64 -4.56
CA GLN A 130 10.67 16.02 -5.25
C GLN A 130 10.84 16.58 -6.66
N GLU A 131 12.06 16.93 -7.07
CA GLU A 131 12.37 17.43 -8.42
C GLU A 131 12.17 16.37 -9.53
N GLU A 132 12.20 15.09 -9.17
CA GLU A 132 11.95 13.97 -10.06
C GLU A 132 10.47 13.78 -10.40
N VAL A 133 9.54 14.47 -9.69
CA VAL A 133 8.10 14.26 -9.75
C VAL A 133 7.36 15.41 -10.41
N ASP A 134 6.54 15.12 -11.42
CA ASP A 134 5.49 16.03 -11.88
C ASP A 134 4.31 15.99 -10.92
N ALA A 135 4.24 16.93 -9.99
CA ALA A 135 3.19 17.01 -8.96
C ALA A 135 1.77 17.12 -9.54
N THR A 136 1.63 17.44 -10.83
CA THR A 136 0.32 17.47 -11.52
C THR A 136 -0.07 16.12 -12.12
N LYS A 137 0.83 15.14 -12.09
CA LYS A 137 0.65 13.79 -12.67
C LYS A 137 0.96 12.67 -11.67
N ILE A 138 0.37 12.75 -10.50
CA ILE A 138 0.44 11.68 -9.50
C ILE A 138 -0.80 10.79 -9.66
N GLY A 139 -0.57 9.51 -9.94
CA GLY A 139 -1.62 8.50 -10.06
C GLY A 139 -1.55 7.48 -8.94
N ILE A 140 -2.57 6.64 -8.84
CA ILE A 140 -2.62 5.50 -7.93
C ILE A 140 -2.82 4.21 -8.72
N SER A 141 -2.07 3.16 -8.36
CA SER A 141 -2.33 1.77 -8.71
C SER A 141 -2.55 0.97 -7.43
N GLY A 142 -3.55 0.10 -7.41
CA GLY A 142 -3.84 -0.71 -6.23
C GLY A 142 -4.42 -2.07 -6.59
N ILE A 143 -4.10 -3.08 -5.77
CA ILE A 143 -4.58 -4.46 -5.96
C ILE A 143 -5.21 -5.00 -4.68
N SER A 144 -6.33 -5.77 -4.82
CA SER A 144 -7.02 -6.38 -3.68
C SER A 144 -7.35 -5.33 -2.61
N MET A 145 -7.01 -5.53 -1.35
CA MET A 145 -7.18 -4.53 -0.28
C MET A 145 -6.50 -3.17 -0.61
N GLY A 146 -5.40 -3.20 -1.37
CA GLY A 146 -4.76 -1.98 -1.88
C GLY A 146 -5.63 -1.19 -2.86
N SER A 147 -6.57 -1.84 -3.54
CA SER A 147 -7.57 -1.14 -4.37
C SER A 147 -8.51 -0.29 -3.52
N PHE A 148 -8.98 -0.85 -2.40
CA PHE A 148 -9.81 -0.12 -1.43
C PHE A 148 -9.06 1.09 -0.86
N TRP A 149 -7.86 0.87 -0.33
CA TRP A 149 -7.05 1.95 0.23
C TRP A 149 -6.69 3.02 -0.81
N GLY A 150 -6.33 2.60 -2.03
CA GLY A 150 -6.04 3.53 -3.12
C GLY A 150 -7.23 4.38 -3.52
N MET A 151 -8.43 3.81 -3.61
CA MET A 151 -9.68 4.54 -3.84
C MET A 151 -10.00 5.51 -2.69
N ARG A 152 -9.75 5.11 -1.45
CA ARG A 152 -9.92 5.97 -0.28
C ARG A 152 -8.97 7.16 -0.32
N ILE A 153 -7.69 6.96 -0.68
CA ILE A 153 -6.74 8.06 -0.88
C ILE A 153 -7.26 9.01 -1.97
N ALA A 154 -7.64 8.50 -3.15
CA ALA A 154 -8.13 9.32 -4.25
C ALA A 154 -9.44 10.05 -3.93
N ALA A 155 -10.27 9.52 -3.03
CA ALA A 155 -11.49 10.19 -2.56
C ALA A 155 -11.20 11.33 -1.58
N HIS A 156 -10.04 11.35 -0.95
CA HIS A 156 -9.69 12.32 0.09
C HIS A 156 -8.58 13.30 -0.35
N ASP A 157 -7.85 12.99 -1.43
CA ASP A 157 -6.84 13.89 -1.98
C ASP A 157 -7.09 14.17 -3.47
N SER A 158 -7.48 15.41 -3.77
CA SER A 158 -7.83 15.85 -5.12
C SER A 158 -6.63 16.01 -6.07
N ARG A 159 -5.41 15.87 -5.58
CA ARG A 159 -4.18 15.92 -6.40
C ARG A 159 -3.96 14.65 -7.19
N ILE A 160 -4.70 13.57 -6.89
CA ILE A 160 -4.63 12.34 -7.67
C ILE A 160 -5.25 12.56 -9.05
N SER A 161 -4.42 12.40 -10.09
CA SER A 161 -4.78 12.67 -11.49
C SER A 161 -5.40 11.46 -12.20
N ALA A 162 -5.14 10.23 -11.75
CA ALA A 162 -5.75 9.01 -12.27
C ALA A 162 -5.65 7.86 -11.25
N ILE A 163 -6.56 6.90 -11.32
CA ILE A 163 -6.52 5.69 -10.49
C ILE A 163 -6.79 4.44 -11.33
N ALA A 164 -6.00 3.39 -11.10
CA ALA A 164 -6.21 2.06 -11.66
C ALA A 164 -6.23 1.02 -10.54
N THR A 165 -7.24 0.17 -10.50
CA THR A 165 -7.39 -0.87 -9.48
C THR A 165 -7.65 -2.23 -10.10
N ALA A 166 -7.05 -3.28 -9.51
CA ALA A 166 -7.24 -4.67 -9.89
C ALA A 166 -7.75 -5.49 -8.70
N SER A 167 -8.59 -6.51 -8.94
CA SER A 167 -9.30 -7.25 -7.89
C SER A 167 -9.94 -6.28 -6.91
N ALA A 168 -10.82 -5.42 -7.43
CA ALA A 168 -11.28 -4.22 -6.74
C ALA A 168 -12.19 -4.58 -5.55
N CYS A 169 -11.87 -4.01 -4.40
CA CYS A 169 -12.65 -4.15 -3.17
C CYS A 169 -13.33 -2.82 -2.84
N PHE A 170 -14.66 -2.80 -2.86
CA PHE A 170 -15.46 -1.60 -2.53
C PHE A 170 -15.98 -1.60 -1.09
N THR A 171 -16.11 -2.78 -0.49
CA THR A 171 -16.56 -2.98 0.90
C THR A 171 -15.68 -4.07 1.51
N ALA A 172 -14.67 -3.66 2.28
CA ALA A 172 -13.68 -4.58 2.82
C ALA A 172 -14.27 -5.62 3.78
N LYS A 173 -15.28 -5.22 4.59
CA LYS A 173 -15.96 -6.13 5.51
C LYS A 173 -16.54 -7.32 4.76
N THR A 174 -17.39 -7.07 3.78
CA THR A 174 -18.07 -8.14 3.04
C THR A 174 -17.11 -8.92 2.15
N ALA A 175 -16.42 -8.26 1.23
CA ALA A 175 -15.63 -8.94 0.22
C ALA A 175 -14.38 -9.66 0.79
N ILE A 176 -13.71 -9.06 1.79
CA ILE A 176 -12.45 -9.59 2.31
C ILE A 176 -12.65 -10.39 3.60
N PHE A 177 -13.47 -9.89 4.53
CA PHE A 177 -13.51 -10.46 5.88
C PHE A 177 -14.64 -11.46 6.09
N GLU A 178 -15.72 -11.42 5.31
CA GLU A 178 -16.87 -12.31 5.42
C GLU A 178 -16.94 -13.35 4.30
N GLU A 179 -16.75 -12.94 3.04
CA GLU A 179 -16.92 -13.81 1.88
C GLU A 179 -15.62 -14.50 1.40
N SER A 180 -14.46 -13.98 1.80
CA SER A 180 -13.16 -14.58 1.48
C SER A 180 -12.69 -15.54 2.58
N SER A 181 -11.44 -16.04 2.47
CA SER A 181 -10.87 -16.94 3.47
C SER A 181 -10.83 -16.30 4.86
N PRO A 182 -11.26 -17.00 5.93
CA PRO A 182 -11.21 -16.51 7.31
C PRO A 182 -9.83 -16.02 7.75
N ARG A 183 -8.77 -16.49 7.09
CA ARG A 183 -7.40 -16.05 7.32
C ARG A 183 -7.25 -14.53 7.10
N PHE A 184 -7.99 -13.93 6.17
CA PHE A 184 -7.87 -12.50 5.91
C PHE A 184 -8.43 -11.66 7.06
N LYS A 185 -9.55 -12.09 7.66
CA LYS A 185 -10.09 -11.45 8.88
C LYS A 185 -9.06 -11.56 10.03
N GLN A 186 -8.54 -12.75 10.30
CA GLN A 186 -7.55 -12.99 11.34
C GLN A 186 -6.28 -12.13 11.12
N MET A 187 -5.79 -12.07 9.89
CA MET A 187 -4.62 -11.25 9.54
C MET A 187 -4.90 -9.77 9.82
N PHE A 188 -6.03 -9.25 9.38
CA PHE A 188 -6.33 -7.82 9.56
C PHE A 188 -6.57 -7.49 11.04
N MET A 189 -7.23 -8.35 11.81
CA MET A 189 -7.37 -8.23 13.26
C MET A 189 -6.00 -8.12 13.93
N TYR A 190 -5.07 -9.01 13.56
CA TYR A 190 -3.67 -8.93 14.01
C TYR A 190 -3.00 -7.60 13.58
N MET A 191 -3.13 -7.20 12.32
CA MET A 191 -2.57 -5.93 11.83
C MET A 191 -3.11 -4.73 12.60
N ALA A 192 -4.40 -4.73 12.92
CA ALA A 192 -5.08 -3.67 13.67
C ALA A 192 -4.81 -3.74 15.19
N GLY A 193 -4.32 -4.88 15.68
CA GLY A 193 -4.13 -5.12 17.12
C GLY A 193 -5.48 -5.23 17.86
N ILE A 194 -6.48 -5.82 17.21
CA ILE A 194 -7.84 -6.01 17.76
C ILE A 194 -8.09 -7.52 17.87
N ASP A 195 -8.17 -8.02 19.10
CA ASP A 195 -8.44 -9.44 19.38
C ASP A 195 -9.94 -9.75 19.54
N ASP A 196 -10.78 -8.72 19.75
CA ASP A 196 -12.22 -8.83 19.94
C ASP A 196 -12.92 -8.69 18.58
N GLU A 197 -13.65 -9.74 18.17
CA GLU A 197 -14.31 -9.77 16.86
C GLU A 197 -15.42 -8.73 16.72
N ASP A 198 -16.19 -8.44 17.77
CA ASP A 198 -17.27 -7.44 17.70
C ASP A 198 -16.70 -6.04 17.50
N LYS A 199 -15.60 -5.71 18.16
CA LYS A 199 -14.87 -4.45 17.95
C LYS A 199 -14.28 -4.37 16.55
N PHE A 200 -13.73 -5.47 16.06
CA PHE A 200 -13.22 -5.54 14.70
C PHE A 200 -14.33 -5.32 13.68
N ASP A 201 -15.46 -6.01 13.81
CA ASP A 201 -16.59 -5.91 12.90
C ASP A 201 -17.24 -4.51 12.93
N ALA A 202 -17.24 -3.83 14.09
CA ALA A 202 -17.65 -2.44 14.20
C ALA A 202 -16.73 -1.49 13.41
N MET A 203 -15.39 -1.68 13.51
CA MET A 203 -14.41 -0.92 12.71
C MET A 203 -14.57 -1.23 11.23
N ALA A 204 -14.63 -2.51 10.87
CA ALA A 204 -14.71 -2.98 9.49
C ALA A 204 -15.99 -2.48 8.77
N SER A 205 -17.07 -2.24 9.52
CA SER A 205 -18.32 -1.70 8.98
C SER A 205 -18.18 -0.29 8.40
N ASN A 206 -17.14 0.46 8.80
CA ASN A 206 -16.80 1.77 8.24
C ASN A 206 -15.90 1.66 6.99
N MET A 207 -15.37 0.46 6.69
CA MET A 207 -14.46 0.23 5.58
C MET A 207 -15.23 -0.03 4.29
N THR A 208 -15.91 1.01 3.81
CA THR A 208 -16.73 0.99 2.58
C THR A 208 -16.45 2.20 1.70
N MET A 209 -16.73 2.07 0.40
CA MET A 209 -16.65 3.18 -0.57
C MET A 209 -17.98 3.96 -0.70
N ASP A 210 -19.08 3.56 -0.04
CA ASP A 210 -20.42 4.12 -0.24
C ASP A 210 -20.49 5.66 -0.14
N GLN A 211 -19.82 6.25 0.85
CA GLN A 211 -19.80 7.70 1.05
C GLN A 211 -18.59 8.39 0.40
N HIS A 212 -17.65 7.61 -0.16
CA HIS A 212 -16.37 8.08 -0.65
C HIS A 212 -16.28 8.07 -2.18
N ALA A 213 -16.88 7.10 -2.85
CA ALA A 213 -16.79 6.94 -4.31
C ALA A 213 -17.15 8.22 -5.09
N LYS A 214 -18.21 8.93 -4.70
CA LYS A 214 -18.63 10.20 -5.33
C LYS A 214 -17.63 11.35 -5.19
N LYS A 215 -16.66 11.23 -4.28
CA LYS A 215 -15.60 12.24 -4.09
C LYS A 215 -14.45 12.06 -5.08
N ILE A 216 -14.28 10.87 -5.66
CA ILE A 216 -13.26 10.61 -6.68
C ILE A 216 -13.62 11.41 -7.93
N LYS A 217 -12.72 12.31 -8.35
CA LYS A 217 -12.89 13.17 -9.52
C LYS A 217 -11.99 12.79 -10.68
N SER A 218 -10.94 12.04 -10.38
CA SER A 218 -9.99 11.55 -11.38
C SER A 218 -10.56 10.42 -12.24
N PRO A 219 -10.11 10.27 -13.49
CA PRO A 219 -10.38 9.08 -14.29
C PRO A 219 -10.02 7.81 -13.54
N SER A 220 -10.91 6.82 -13.61
CA SER A 220 -10.77 5.56 -12.85
C SER A 220 -10.89 4.36 -13.80
N LEU A 221 -9.96 3.41 -13.67
CA LEU A 221 -10.00 2.11 -14.31
C LEU A 221 -10.12 1.04 -13.21
N THR A 222 -11.14 0.21 -13.30
CA THR A 222 -11.34 -0.91 -12.38
C THR A 222 -11.32 -2.21 -13.17
N ILE A 223 -10.48 -3.16 -12.75
CA ILE A 223 -10.37 -4.49 -13.34
C ILE A 223 -10.75 -5.51 -12.28
N MET A 224 -11.70 -6.39 -12.63
CA MET A 224 -12.12 -7.50 -11.76
C MET A 224 -12.17 -8.78 -12.58
N GLY A 225 -11.87 -9.91 -11.95
CA GLY A 225 -12.14 -11.22 -12.51
C GLY A 225 -13.64 -11.51 -12.48
N GLU A 226 -14.15 -12.30 -13.44
CA GLU A 226 -15.57 -12.67 -13.51
C GLU A 226 -16.06 -13.41 -12.25
N TYR A 227 -15.14 -14.11 -11.58
CA TYR A 227 -15.41 -14.91 -10.37
C TYR A 227 -14.69 -14.38 -9.11
N ASP A 228 -14.22 -13.15 -9.16
CA ASP A 228 -13.65 -12.46 -8.00
C ASP A 228 -14.80 -12.00 -7.09
N PRO A 229 -14.82 -12.32 -5.79
CA PRO A 229 -15.92 -12.00 -4.88
C PRO A 229 -16.17 -10.50 -4.67
#